data_7fe40951a06276b95fac58c02ada40ba
#
_entry.id   7fe40951a06276b95fac58c02ada40ba
#
_cell.length_a   1.000
_cell.length_b   1.000
_cell.length_c   1.000
_cell.angle_alpha   90.00
_cell.angle_beta   90.00
_cell.angle_gamma   90.00
#
_symmetry.space_group_name_H-M   'P 1'
#
loop_
_entity.id
_entity.type
_entity.pdbx_description
1 polymer ?
#
loop_
_entity_poly.entity_id
_entity_poly.type
_entity_poly.pdbx_seq_one_letter_code
_entity_poly.pdbx_strand_id
1 'polypeptide(L)'
;IPQESTNKDNIIMEKKEELNGLEKVDDEISICYESGKLFYNGDKTSNLLKVGVPEINIDTNNVMLPITTKYLNRDIKILIPRDKAMSKREIIKLSLQGADVTEENAKYHIRSIEYQERKIGRVNNTHSELGFAKYKEKEIFKLYKAINEDSSYVGALDLKPKGNLGNYLDDLREHVVPYKNISLAFALGVSSSIVAKLNMHYKDINTLLVHLFAESTKGKSTAAMLAISVWGNPNLSGGGLYNTWNSTENALSTSLAGNYGIAYALDELSMSKIEDTTSLIYNLVGGKDKARLTKDIELRAAATWTTSIISTGEVSLLSKAKNNTGLDIRVLELGGIVWTEDANHSDQVKALVNRNYGVFGADFVKRLIEFPADRLNWKRTLSASSTARKTAKR
;
A
#
# COMPACT_ATOMS: atom_id res chain seq x y z
N ILE A 1 -26.84 8.96 -61.63
CA ILE A 1 -26.50 7.66 -61.05
C ILE A 1 -24.99 7.53 -61.07
N PRO A 2 -24.28 7.82 -60.00
CA PRO A 2 -23.30 6.93 -59.44
C PRO A 2 -23.09 7.18 -57.90
N GLN A 3 -23.97 6.70 -57.03
CA GLN A 3 -23.76 6.75 -55.56
C GLN A 3 -23.97 5.42 -54.87
N GLU A 4 -24.44 4.39 -55.55
CA GLU A 4 -24.67 3.05 -54.93
C GLU A 4 -23.46 2.10 -55.00
N SER A 5 -22.49 2.34 -55.92
CA SER A 5 -21.29 1.46 -56.02
C SER A 5 -20.26 1.73 -54.94
N THR A 6 -20.08 2.99 -54.55
CA THR A 6 -19.09 3.40 -53.52
C THR A 6 -19.45 2.89 -52.10
N ASN A 7 -20.72 2.73 -51.81
CA ASN A 7 -21.15 2.26 -50.47
C ASN A 7 -21.03 0.74 -50.32
N LYS A 8 -21.21 -0.04 -51.43
CA LYS A 8 -20.97 -1.50 -51.38
C LYS A 8 -19.50 -1.86 -51.35
N ASP A 9 -18.66 -1.12 -52.06
CA ASP A 9 -17.22 -1.36 -52.07
C ASP A 9 -16.57 -0.99 -50.73
N ASN A 10 -17.02 0.07 -50.05
CA ASN A 10 -16.59 0.40 -48.70
C ASN A 10 -17.05 -0.66 -47.67
N ILE A 11 -18.28 -1.17 -47.74
CA ILE A 11 -18.79 -2.23 -46.85
C ILE A 11 -18.06 -3.55 -47.08
N ILE A 12 -17.63 -3.83 -48.32
CA ILE A 12 -16.85 -5.04 -48.66
C ILE A 12 -15.40 -4.88 -48.22
N MET A 13 -14.81 -3.67 -48.29
CA MET A 13 -13.47 -3.41 -47.72
C MET A 13 -13.47 -3.47 -46.19
N GLU A 14 -14.41 -2.85 -45.50
CA GLU A 14 -14.55 -2.97 -44.06
C GLU A 14 -14.72 -4.41 -43.62
N LYS A 15 -15.55 -5.22 -44.29
CA LYS A 15 -15.68 -6.66 -44.01
C LYS A 15 -14.42 -7.44 -44.34
N LYS A 16 -13.60 -7.07 -45.31
CA LYS A 16 -12.32 -7.71 -45.61
C LYS A 16 -11.21 -7.35 -44.60
N GLU A 17 -11.19 -6.10 -44.10
CA GLU A 17 -10.28 -5.69 -43.03
C GLU A 17 -10.66 -6.35 -41.67
N GLU A 18 -11.95 -6.50 -41.38
CA GLU A 18 -12.42 -7.21 -40.19
C GLU A 18 -12.07 -8.72 -40.20
N LEU A 19 -11.84 -9.33 -41.36
CA LEU A 19 -11.47 -10.75 -41.50
C LEU A 19 -9.95 -11.00 -41.45
N ASN A 20 -9.11 -9.98 -41.63
CA ASN A 20 -7.67 -10.09 -41.44
C ASN A 20 -7.37 -10.10 -39.94
N GLY A 21 -6.75 -11.20 -39.46
CA GLY A 21 -6.42 -11.38 -38.04
C GLY A 21 -7.51 -12.05 -37.20
N LEU A 22 -8.52 -12.66 -37.85
CA LEU A 22 -9.55 -13.42 -37.16
C LEU A 22 -9.00 -14.69 -36.53
N GLU A 23 -9.10 -14.82 -35.23
CA GLU A 23 -8.62 -15.96 -34.46
C GLU A 23 -9.82 -16.79 -33.94
N LYS A 24 -9.89 -18.04 -34.36
CA LYS A 24 -10.96 -18.97 -33.94
C LYS A 24 -10.73 -19.41 -32.49
N VAL A 25 -11.70 -19.14 -31.63
CA VAL A 25 -11.72 -19.58 -30.22
C VAL A 25 -12.32 -21.00 -30.14
N ASP A 26 -13.48 -21.20 -30.81
CA ASP A 26 -14.17 -22.46 -30.96
C ASP A 26 -15.15 -22.40 -32.15
N ASP A 27 -16.11 -23.34 -32.27
CA ASP A 27 -17.02 -23.37 -33.39
C ASP A 27 -18.07 -22.26 -33.42
N GLU A 28 -18.29 -21.57 -32.29
CA GLU A 28 -19.29 -20.50 -32.15
C GLU A 28 -18.63 -19.10 -32.02
N ILE A 29 -17.33 -19.03 -31.74
CA ILE A 29 -16.65 -17.77 -31.34
C ILE A 29 -15.36 -17.59 -32.12
N SER A 30 -15.16 -16.38 -32.62
CA SER A 30 -13.87 -15.89 -33.11
C SER A 30 -13.60 -14.49 -32.54
N ILE A 31 -12.34 -14.14 -32.41
CA ILE A 31 -11.87 -12.84 -31.92
C ILE A 31 -10.96 -12.19 -32.96
N CYS A 32 -11.05 -10.87 -33.07
CA CYS A 32 -10.12 -10.07 -33.84
C CYS A 32 -9.53 -9.00 -32.95
N TYR A 33 -8.22 -9.08 -32.69
CA TYR A 33 -7.54 -8.12 -31.82
C TYR A 33 -7.34 -6.76 -32.49
N GLU A 34 -7.21 -6.73 -33.82
CA GLU A 34 -6.97 -5.53 -34.60
C GLU A 34 -8.23 -4.63 -34.62
N SER A 35 -9.38 -5.23 -34.95
CA SER A 35 -10.67 -4.51 -34.91
C SER A 35 -11.25 -4.36 -33.50
N GLY A 36 -10.73 -5.12 -32.51
CA GLY A 36 -11.25 -5.15 -31.14
C GLY A 36 -12.65 -5.73 -31.06
N LYS A 37 -12.98 -6.74 -31.90
CA LYS A 37 -14.30 -7.37 -31.98
C LYS A 37 -14.29 -8.82 -31.53
N LEU A 38 -15.38 -9.21 -30.90
CA LEU A 38 -15.81 -10.58 -30.65
C LEU A 38 -16.91 -10.93 -31.63
N PHE A 39 -16.74 -12.01 -32.40
CA PHE A 39 -17.73 -12.57 -33.31
C PHE A 39 -18.34 -13.81 -32.68
N TYR A 40 -19.65 -13.93 -32.70
CA TYR A 40 -20.34 -15.07 -32.11
C TYR A 40 -21.66 -15.38 -32.80
N ASN A 41 -22.05 -16.62 -32.74
CA ASN A 41 -23.34 -17.13 -33.26
C ASN A 41 -23.60 -16.69 -34.72
N GLY A 42 -22.59 -16.86 -35.57
CA GLY A 42 -22.62 -16.48 -36.99
C GLY A 42 -22.22 -15.01 -37.20
N ASP A 43 -23.20 -14.14 -37.47
CA ASP A 43 -22.92 -12.74 -37.88
C ASP A 43 -22.93 -11.71 -36.73
N LYS A 44 -23.21 -12.16 -35.50
CA LYS A 44 -23.27 -11.23 -34.36
C LYS A 44 -21.90 -10.80 -33.88
N THR A 45 -21.78 -9.53 -33.55
CA THR A 45 -20.53 -8.94 -33.03
C THR A 45 -20.77 -8.13 -31.77
N SER A 46 -19.73 -8.06 -30.93
CA SER A 46 -19.65 -7.14 -29.79
C SER A 46 -18.22 -6.61 -29.63
N ASN A 47 -18.02 -5.59 -28.84
CA ASN A 47 -16.68 -5.12 -28.52
C ASN A 47 -15.94 -6.17 -27.67
N LEU A 48 -14.71 -6.50 -28.08
CA LEU A 48 -13.89 -7.49 -27.40
C LEU A 48 -13.52 -7.00 -25.98
N LEU A 49 -13.69 -7.89 -25.00
CA LEU A 49 -13.04 -7.75 -23.72
C LEU A 49 -11.62 -8.31 -23.83
N LYS A 50 -10.64 -7.44 -24.17
CA LYS A 50 -9.24 -7.83 -24.35
C LYS A 50 -8.61 -8.02 -22.97
N VAL A 51 -8.14 -9.23 -22.69
CA VAL A 51 -7.52 -9.60 -21.43
C VAL A 51 -6.05 -9.20 -21.46
N GLY A 52 -5.60 -8.46 -20.42
CA GLY A 52 -4.20 -8.22 -20.15
C GLY A 52 -3.56 -9.36 -19.37
N VAL A 53 -2.30 -9.19 -18.98
CA VAL A 53 -1.61 -10.20 -18.14
C VAL A 53 -2.32 -10.30 -16.79
N PRO A 54 -2.84 -11.49 -16.40
CA PRO A 54 -3.49 -11.68 -15.10
C PRO A 54 -2.56 -11.30 -13.95
N GLU A 55 -3.14 -10.80 -12.86
CA GLU A 55 -2.44 -10.39 -11.66
C GLU A 55 -2.80 -11.31 -10.51
N ILE A 56 -1.80 -11.92 -9.83
CA ILE A 56 -2.01 -12.74 -8.64
C ILE A 56 -1.50 -11.97 -7.42
N ASN A 57 -2.39 -11.74 -6.46
CA ASN A 57 -2.01 -11.17 -5.18
C ASN A 57 -1.34 -12.26 -4.32
N ILE A 58 -0.06 -12.09 -4.00
CA ILE A 58 0.74 -13.06 -3.24
C ILE A 58 0.32 -13.20 -1.77
N ASP A 59 -0.45 -12.25 -1.24
CA ASP A 59 -0.94 -12.28 0.15
C ASP A 59 -2.23 -13.08 0.29
N THR A 60 -3.09 -13.04 -0.74
CA THR A 60 -4.44 -13.63 -0.71
C THR A 60 -4.67 -14.74 -1.72
N ASN A 61 -3.76 -14.91 -2.69
CA ASN A 61 -3.88 -15.77 -3.88
C ASN A 61 -5.07 -15.39 -4.81
N ASN A 62 -5.65 -14.22 -4.61
CA ASN A 62 -6.72 -13.73 -5.49
C ASN A 62 -6.16 -13.36 -6.86
N VAL A 63 -6.89 -13.73 -7.90
CA VAL A 63 -6.57 -13.42 -9.29
C VAL A 63 -7.43 -12.27 -9.77
N MET A 64 -6.79 -11.25 -10.34
CA MET A 64 -7.43 -10.12 -10.99
C MET A 64 -7.14 -10.13 -12.48
N LEU A 65 -8.13 -9.82 -13.31
CA LEU A 65 -7.99 -9.72 -14.74
C LEU A 65 -8.06 -8.25 -15.17
N PRO A 66 -6.96 -7.70 -15.70
CA PRO A 66 -6.99 -6.42 -16.40
C PRO A 66 -7.71 -6.63 -17.74
N ILE A 67 -8.79 -5.90 -17.98
CA ILE A 67 -9.56 -5.95 -19.22
C ILE A 67 -9.51 -4.57 -19.88
N THR A 68 -9.26 -4.55 -21.17
CA THR A 68 -9.41 -3.35 -22.01
C THR A 68 -10.52 -3.59 -23.01
N THR A 69 -11.44 -2.63 -23.15
CA THR A 69 -12.53 -2.66 -24.13
C THR A 69 -12.79 -1.25 -24.66
N LYS A 70 -13.61 -1.12 -25.69
CA LYS A 70 -14.01 0.15 -26.24
C LYS A 70 -15.46 0.50 -25.90
N TYR A 71 -15.69 1.74 -25.52
CA TYR A 71 -17.02 2.33 -25.47
C TYR A 71 -17.03 3.53 -26.42
N LEU A 72 -17.77 3.42 -27.52
CA LEU A 72 -17.67 4.34 -28.64
C LEU A 72 -16.20 4.44 -29.10
N ASN A 73 -15.62 5.64 -29.07
CA ASN A 73 -14.23 5.90 -29.47
C ASN A 73 -13.23 5.96 -28.31
N ARG A 74 -13.60 5.48 -27.09
CA ARG A 74 -12.74 5.54 -25.91
C ARG A 74 -12.33 4.14 -25.46
N ASP A 75 -11.05 3.97 -25.20
CA ASP A 75 -10.56 2.78 -24.53
C ASP A 75 -10.87 2.84 -23.03
N ILE A 76 -11.47 1.78 -22.51
CA ILE A 76 -11.83 1.63 -21.10
C ILE A 76 -10.99 0.50 -20.53
N LYS A 77 -10.38 0.77 -19.37
CA LYS A 77 -9.62 -0.22 -18.61
C LYS A 77 -10.40 -0.61 -17.36
N ILE A 78 -10.59 -1.89 -17.18
CA ILE A 78 -11.35 -2.50 -16.07
C ILE A 78 -10.43 -3.50 -15.39
N LEU A 79 -10.40 -3.49 -14.06
CA LEU A 79 -9.76 -4.55 -13.27
C LEU A 79 -10.85 -5.32 -12.54
N ILE A 80 -11.02 -6.61 -12.87
CA ILE A 80 -12.09 -7.45 -12.33
C ILE A 80 -11.53 -8.69 -11.65
N PRO A 81 -12.07 -9.12 -10.48
CA PRO A 81 -11.78 -10.42 -9.91
C PRO A 81 -12.15 -11.54 -10.91
N ARG A 82 -11.27 -12.54 -11.03
CA ARG A 82 -11.43 -13.61 -12.00
C ARG A 82 -12.74 -14.39 -11.80
N ASP A 83 -13.13 -14.67 -10.56
CA ASP A 83 -14.40 -15.33 -10.23
C ASP A 83 -15.62 -14.57 -10.78
N LYS A 84 -15.59 -13.24 -10.70
CA LYS A 84 -16.64 -12.38 -11.26
C LYS A 84 -16.61 -12.34 -12.79
N ALA A 85 -15.42 -12.37 -13.40
CA ALA A 85 -15.29 -12.45 -14.85
C ALA A 85 -15.84 -13.76 -15.41
N MET A 86 -15.79 -14.86 -14.64
CA MET A 86 -16.32 -16.18 -15.01
C MET A 86 -17.81 -16.36 -14.67
N SER A 87 -18.46 -15.38 -14.08
CA SER A 87 -19.88 -15.40 -13.73
C SER A 87 -20.72 -14.59 -14.71
N LYS A 88 -21.71 -15.20 -15.37
CA LYS A 88 -22.63 -14.46 -16.27
C LYS A 88 -23.30 -13.29 -15.56
N ARG A 89 -23.75 -13.48 -14.32
CA ARG A 89 -24.40 -12.43 -13.51
C ARG A 89 -23.49 -11.27 -13.20
N GLU A 90 -22.20 -11.54 -12.95
CA GLU A 90 -21.26 -10.51 -12.55
C GLU A 90 -20.63 -9.81 -13.76
N ILE A 91 -20.31 -10.53 -14.83
CA ILE A 91 -19.68 -9.93 -16.02
C ILE A 91 -20.61 -8.92 -16.73
N ILE A 92 -21.94 -9.17 -16.71
CA ILE A 92 -22.92 -8.21 -17.26
C ILE A 92 -22.84 -6.85 -16.58
N LYS A 93 -22.45 -6.78 -15.31
CA LYS A 93 -22.30 -5.52 -14.58
C LYS A 93 -21.20 -4.62 -15.15
N LEU A 94 -20.29 -5.15 -15.97
CA LEU A 94 -19.29 -4.36 -16.68
C LEU A 94 -19.92 -3.39 -17.69
N SER A 95 -21.17 -3.61 -18.11
CA SER A 95 -21.93 -2.68 -18.95
C SER A 95 -22.10 -1.30 -18.30
N LEU A 96 -22.12 -1.22 -16.95
CA LEU A 96 -22.10 0.04 -16.22
C LEU A 96 -20.83 0.88 -16.52
N GLN A 97 -19.73 0.20 -16.83
CA GLN A 97 -18.46 0.83 -17.18
C GLN A 97 -18.29 0.97 -18.72
N GLY A 98 -19.32 0.66 -19.50
CA GLY A 98 -19.32 0.79 -20.95
C GLY A 98 -18.84 -0.45 -21.72
N ALA A 99 -18.70 -1.62 -21.06
CA ALA A 99 -18.43 -2.86 -21.75
C ALA A 99 -19.69 -3.34 -22.53
N ASP A 100 -19.49 -3.85 -23.74
CA ASP A 100 -20.55 -4.35 -24.62
C ASP A 100 -20.95 -5.77 -24.23
N VAL A 101 -21.41 -5.93 -22.97
CA VAL A 101 -21.84 -7.22 -22.40
C VAL A 101 -23.32 -7.18 -22.07
N THR A 102 -24.06 -8.15 -22.58
CA THR A 102 -25.50 -8.32 -22.40
C THR A 102 -25.79 -9.74 -21.88
N GLU A 103 -27.03 -10.01 -21.49
CA GLU A 103 -27.45 -11.38 -21.10
C GLU A 103 -27.25 -12.39 -22.23
N GLU A 104 -27.43 -11.97 -23.48
CA GLU A 104 -27.26 -12.80 -24.64
C GLU A 104 -25.82 -13.19 -24.92
N ASN A 105 -24.88 -12.20 -24.85
CA ASN A 105 -23.50 -12.42 -25.26
C ASN A 105 -22.53 -12.75 -24.11
N ALA A 106 -22.95 -12.65 -22.84
CA ALA A 106 -22.11 -12.88 -21.67
C ALA A 106 -21.36 -14.23 -21.71
N LYS A 107 -22.01 -15.31 -22.15
CA LYS A 107 -21.37 -16.63 -22.24
C LYS A 107 -20.21 -16.68 -23.23
N TYR A 108 -20.32 -15.91 -24.32
CA TYR A 108 -19.29 -15.85 -25.36
C TYR A 108 -18.08 -15.00 -24.88
N HIS A 109 -18.33 -13.92 -24.14
CA HIS A 109 -17.28 -13.16 -23.50
C HIS A 109 -16.49 -13.99 -22.48
N ILE A 110 -17.17 -14.79 -21.65
CA ILE A 110 -16.51 -15.69 -20.69
C ILE A 110 -15.58 -16.67 -21.40
N ARG A 111 -16.07 -17.35 -22.45
CA ARG A 111 -15.25 -18.30 -23.23
C ARG A 111 -14.07 -17.61 -23.93
N SER A 112 -14.29 -16.41 -24.45
CA SER A 112 -13.23 -15.58 -25.04
C SER A 112 -12.16 -15.19 -24.00
N ILE A 113 -12.55 -14.83 -22.77
CA ILE A 113 -11.64 -14.51 -21.68
C ILE A 113 -10.80 -15.74 -21.31
N GLU A 114 -11.42 -16.90 -21.10
CA GLU A 114 -10.71 -18.15 -20.79
C GLU A 114 -9.68 -18.52 -21.88
N TYR A 115 -10.05 -18.36 -23.13
CA TYR A 115 -9.13 -18.60 -24.25
C TYR A 115 -7.92 -17.66 -24.21
N GLN A 116 -8.16 -16.36 -24.01
CA GLN A 116 -7.12 -15.36 -23.92
C GLN A 116 -6.17 -15.60 -22.73
N GLU A 117 -6.70 -15.96 -21.55
CA GLU A 117 -5.90 -16.31 -20.37
C GLU A 117 -4.93 -17.47 -20.68
N ARG A 118 -5.44 -18.55 -21.28
CA ARG A 118 -4.59 -19.71 -21.63
C ARG A 118 -3.46 -19.34 -22.60
N LYS A 119 -3.75 -18.45 -23.54
CA LYS A 119 -2.79 -17.99 -24.53
C LYS A 119 -1.71 -17.07 -23.93
N ILE A 120 -2.05 -16.25 -22.94
CA ILE A 120 -1.10 -15.35 -22.26
C ILE A 120 -0.03 -16.16 -21.53
N GLY A 121 -0.40 -17.24 -20.84
CA GLY A 121 0.54 -18.22 -20.24
C GLY A 121 1.50 -17.66 -19.17
N ARG A 122 1.29 -16.42 -18.68
CA ARG A 122 2.08 -15.77 -17.66
C ARG A 122 1.21 -14.94 -16.73
N VAL A 123 1.74 -14.62 -15.55
CA VAL A 123 1.07 -13.80 -14.54
C VAL A 123 2.02 -12.75 -13.98
N ASN A 124 1.47 -11.65 -13.50
CA ASN A 124 2.20 -10.67 -12.69
C ASN A 124 1.86 -10.88 -11.22
N ASN A 125 2.86 -10.80 -10.34
CA ASN A 125 2.58 -10.81 -8.90
C ASN A 125 2.24 -9.40 -8.42
N THR A 126 1.25 -9.33 -7.53
CA THR A 126 0.88 -8.13 -6.80
C THR A 126 0.83 -8.42 -5.30
N HIS A 127 0.79 -7.38 -4.48
CA HIS A 127 0.62 -7.50 -3.02
C HIS A 127 -0.21 -6.34 -2.48
N SER A 128 -0.94 -6.59 -1.42
CA SER A 128 -1.77 -5.61 -0.70
C SER A 128 -1.28 -5.32 0.71
N GLU A 129 -0.53 -6.23 1.30
CA GLU A 129 0.17 -6.00 2.57
C GLU A 129 1.54 -5.37 2.35
N LEU A 130 2.15 -4.84 3.41
CA LEU A 130 3.40 -4.09 3.38
C LEU A 130 4.44 -4.63 4.34
N GLY A 131 5.71 -4.38 4.03
CA GLY A 131 6.82 -4.71 4.90
C GLY A 131 7.29 -6.15 4.78
N PHE A 132 7.89 -6.68 5.84
CA PHE A 132 8.50 -8.01 5.85
C PHE A 132 7.48 -9.13 5.73
N ALA A 133 7.80 -10.10 4.89
CA ALA A 133 7.06 -11.35 4.72
C ALA A 133 8.00 -12.50 4.32
N LYS A 134 7.55 -13.75 4.50
CA LYS A 134 8.16 -14.92 3.85
C LYS A 134 7.32 -15.31 2.64
N TYR A 135 7.96 -15.45 1.49
CA TYR A 135 7.34 -15.92 0.27
C TYR A 135 8.27 -16.91 -0.43
N LYS A 136 7.77 -18.12 -0.73
CA LYS A 136 8.58 -19.21 -1.33
C LYS A 136 9.91 -19.43 -0.59
N GLU A 137 9.84 -19.51 0.73
CA GLU A 137 10.99 -19.67 1.65
C GLU A 137 12.01 -18.52 1.66
N LYS A 138 11.77 -17.45 0.93
CA LYS A 138 12.61 -16.25 0.91
C LYS A 138 12.03 -15.15 1.80
N GLU A 139 12.90 -14.40 2.45
CA GLU A 139 12.54 -13.14 3.08
C GLU A 139 12.41 -12.06 2.01
N ILE A 140 11.25 -11.44 1.95
CA ILE A 140 10.93 -10.33 1.06
C ILE A 140 10.50 -9.11 1.85
N PHE A 141 10.58 -7.93 1.23
CA PHE A 141 9.99 -6.72 1.80
C PHE A 141 9.05 -6.07 0.78
N LYS A 142 7.79 -5.96 1.14
CA LYS A 142 6.70 -5.44 0.30
C LYS A 142 6.60 -3.93 0.47
N LEU A 143 6.84 -3.20 -0.62
CA LEU A 143 6.76 -1.74 -0.74
C LEU A 143 6.05 -1.43 -2.05
N TYR A 144 6.14 -0.22 -2.62
CA TYR A 144 5.60 0.07 -3.96
C TYR A 144 6.03 -0.98 -5.01
N LYS A 145 7.28 -1.42 -4.95
CA LYS A 145 7.80 -2.64 -5.57
C LYS A 145 8.43 -3.49 -4.47
N ALA A 146 8.18 -4.78 -4.49
CA ALA A 146 8.77 -5.66 -3.50
C ALA A 146 10.29 -5.81 -3.73
N ILE A 147 11.02 -6.03 -2.63
CA ILE A 147 12.44 -6.35 -2.61
C ILE A 147 12.55 -7.86 -2.47
N ASN A 148 13.42 -8.50 -3.26
CA ASN A 148 13.63 -9.94 -3.38
C ASN A 148 12.45 -10.73 -4.00
N GLU A 149 11.45 -10.07 -4.56
CA GLU A 149 10.38 -10.65 -5.37
C GLU A 149 9.90 -9.63 -6.40
N ASP A 150 9.53 -10.08 -7.60
CA ASP A 150 8.89 -9.22 -8.59
C ASP A 150 7.39 -9.13 -8.31
N SER A 151 7.02 -8.19 -7.47
CA SER A 151 5.63 -7.93 -7.09
C SER A 151 5.39 -6.43 -6.90
N SER A 152 4.19 -5.98 -7.27
CA SER A 152 3.79 -4.57 -7.20
C SER A 152 2.67 -4.35 -6.20
N TYR A 153 2.71 -3.24 -5.48
CA TYR A 153 1.66 -2.86 -4.54
C TYR A 153 0.36 -2.44 -5.25
N VAL A 154 -0.77 -2.97 -4.76
CA VAL A 154 -2.11 -2.68 -5.27
C VAL A 154 -3.09 -2.21 -4.17
N GLY A 155 -2.57 -1.88 -2.99
CA GLY A 155 -3.39 -1.34 -1.90
C GLY A 155 -3.68 0.16 -2.04
N ALA A 156 -4.35 0.73 -1.04
CA ALA A 156 -4.86 2.10 -1.08
C ALA A 156 -3.84 3.18 -0.71
N LEU A 157 -2.69 2.82 -0.14
CA LEU A 157 -1.71 3.81 0.33
C LEU A 157 -0.86 4.35 -0.83
N ASP A 158 -0.58 5.66 -0.83
CA ASP A 158 0.32 6.28 -1.79
C ASP A 158 1.79 6.04 -1.41
N LEU A 159 2.33 4.94 -1.90
CA LEU A 159 3.71 4.51 -1.68
C LEU A 159 4.61 4.76 -2.89
N LYS A 160 4.08 5.31 -3.99
CA LYS A 160 4.87 5.56 -5.19
C LYS A 160 5.99 6.54 -4.87
N PRO A 161 7.27 6.14 -5.03
CA PRO A 161 8.38 7.01 -4.71
C PRO A 161 8.43 8.23 -5.62
N LYS A 162 8.87 9.37 -5.07
CA LYS A 162 9.09 10.63 -5.79
C LYS A 162 10.51 11.12 -5.59
N GLY A 163 11.09 11.72 -6.61
CA GLY A 163 12.47 12.23 -6.58
C GLY A 163 13.51 11.13 -6.76
N ASN A 164 14.71 11.34 -6.21
CA ASN A 164 15.81 10.40 -6.27
C ASN A 164 16.58 10.32 -4.95
N LEU A 165 17.28 9.20 -4.73
CA LEU A 165 18.00 8.93 -3.50
C LEU A 165 19.17 9.91 -3.28
N GLY A 166 19.90 10.28 -4.34
CA GLY A 166 21.03 11.19 -4.22
C GLY A 166 20.61 12.54 -3.63
N ASN A 167 19.63 13.20 -4.26
CA ASN A 167 19.10 14.47 -3.78
C ASN A 167 18.50 14.36 -2.38
N TYR A 168 17.81 13.25 -2.07
CA TYR A 168 17.28 13.02 -0.74
C TYR A 168 18.39 12.93 0.31
N LEU A 169 19.48 12.23 0.03
CA LEU A 169 20.63 12.12 0.94
C LEU A 169 21.36 13.44 1.11
N ASP A 170 21.49 14.25 0.07
CA ASP A 170 22.12 15.56 0.13
C ASP A 170 21.29 16.54 0.99
N ASP A 171 19.98 16.58 0.75
CA ASP A 171 19.04 17.34 1.58
C ASP A 171 19.07 16.88 3.06
N LEU A 172 19.17 15.56 3.32
CA LEU A 172 19.29 15.04 4.69
C LEU A 172 20.60 15.48 5.36
N ARG A 173 21.72 15.45 4.63
CA ARG A 173 23.03 15.90 5.16
C ARG A 173 23.01 17.38 5.55
N GLU A 174 22.30 18.20 4.79
CA GLU A 174 22.24 19.63 5.02
C GLU A 174 21.21 20.02 6.10
N HIS A 175 20.00 19.47 6.02
CA HIS A 175 18.87 19.97 6.81
C HIS A 175 18.44 19.04 7.95
N VAL A 176 18.99 17.82 8.06
CA VAL A 176 18.58 16.86 9.10
C VAL A 176 19.77 16.44 9.97
N VAL A 177 20.85 15.94 9.39
CA VAL A 177 21.99 15.36 10.13
C VAL A 177 22.62 16.34 11.14
N PRO A 178 22.79 17.64 10.86
CA PRO A 178 23.36 18.58 11.84
C PRO A 178 22.46 18.80 13.06
N TYR A 179 21.18 18.49 12.99
CA TYR A 179 20.19 18.83 14.00
C TYR A 179 19.68 17.58 14.72
N LYS A 180 20.10 17.38 15.97
CA LYS A 180 19.88 16.15 16.76
C LYS A 180 18.41 15.73 16.85
N ASN A 181 17.50 16.68 17.10
CA ASN A 181 16.09 16.37 17.34
C ASN A 181 15.41 15.92 16.07
N ILE A 182 15.60 16.61 14.96
CA ILE A 182 15.00 16.19 13.68
C ILE A 182 15.67 14.91 13.12
N SER A 183 16.95 14.67 13.39
CA SER A 183 17.63 13.41 13.10
C SER A 183 17.00 12.23 13.84
N LEU A 184 16.55 12.43 15.09
CA LEU A 184 15.81 11.42 15.83
C LEU A 184 14.49 11.09 15.15
N ALA A 185 13.76 12.10 14.62
CA ALA A 185 12.52 11.85 13.88
C ALA A 185 12.75 10.98 12.64
N PHE A 186 13.84 11.24 11.89
CA PHE A 186 14.24 10.39 10.77
C PHE A 186 14.51 8.94 11.21
N ALA A 187 15.28 8.76 12.29
CA ALA A 187 15.58 7.45 12.86
C ALA A 187 14.32 6.70 13.32
N LEU A 188 13.32 7.40 13.88
CA LEU A 188 12.02 6.83 14.24
C LEU A 188 11.27 6.31 13.00
N GLY A 189 11.34 7.02 11.87
CA GLY A 189 10.78 6.53 10.61
C GLY A 189 11.45 5.23 10.14
N VAL A 190 12.78 5.19 10.16
CA VAL A 190 13.57 4.01 9.78
C VAL A 190 13.33 2.82 10.73
N SER A 191 13.12 3.10 12.03
CA SER A 191 12.95 2.06 13.06
C SER A 191 11.79 1.10 12.78
N SER A 192 10.78 1.50 11.98
CA SER A 192 9.62 0.68 11.66
C SER A 192 9.99 -0.66 11.04
N SER A 193 10.90 -0.67 10.07
CA SER A 193 11.38 -1.90 9.44
C SER A 193 12.26 -2.73 10.38
N ILE A 194 13.03 -2.10 11.26
CA ILE A 194 13.84 -2.80 12.27
C ILE A 194 12.93 -3.51 13.27
N VAL A 195 11.90 -2.84 13.78
CA VAL A 195 10.90 -3.41 14.70
C VAL A 195 10.22 -4.62 14.05
N ALA A 196 9.80 -4.50 12.79
CA ALA A 196 9.16 -5.60 12.08
C ALA A 196 10.13 -6.78 11.84
N LYS A 197 11.38 -6.53 11.46
CA LYS A 197 12.38 -7.59 11.31
C LYS A 197 12.66 -8.29 12.64
N LEU A 198 12.78 -7.54 13.73
CA LEU A 198 12.95 -8.11 15.07
C LEU A 198 11.74 -8.97 15.47
N ASN A 199 10.51 -8.55 15.19
CA ASN A 199 9.30 -9.34 15.47
C ASN A 199 9.26 -10.68 14.73
N MET A 200 9.87 -10.79 13.54
CA MET A 200 9.97 -12.08 12.85
C MET A 200 10.73 -13.12 13.68
N HIS A 201 11.69 -12.70 14.50
CA HIS A 201 12.55 -13.56 15.30
C HIS A 201 12.19 -13.56 16.79
N TYR A 202 11.69 -12.43 17.30
CA TYR A 202 11.38 -12.21 18.72
C TYR A 202 9.91 -11.78 18.85
N LYS A 203 9.03 -12.73 19.14
CA LYS A 203 7.57 -12.50 19.18
C LYS A 203 7.08 -11.61 20.32
N ASP A 204 7.94 -11.24 21.24
CA ASP A 204 7.69 -10.26 22.31
C ASP A 204 7.91 -8.81 21.85
N ILE A 205 8.49 -8.58 20.67
CA ILE A 205 8.65 -7.26 20.08
C ILE A 205 7.43 -6.95 19.21
N ASN A 206 6.64 -5.97 19.64
CA ASN A 206 5.43 -5.52 18.96
C ASN A 206 5.62 -4.14 18.34
N THR A 207 4.51 -3.49 17.98
CA THR A 207 4.52 -2.13 17.42
C THR A 207 5.10 -1.13 18.41
N LEU A 208 6.00 -0.27 17.92
CA LEU A 208 6.53 0.87 18.66
C LEU A 208 5.59 2.07 18.49
N LEU A 209 4.98 2.54 19.56
CA LEU A 209 4.19 3.78 19.56
C LEU A 209 5.02 4.90 20.19
N VAL A 210 5.33 5.92 19.41
CA VAL A 210 6.06 7.12 19.85
C VAL A 210 5.14 8.31 19.77
N HIS A 211 4.97 9.02 20.87
CA HIS A 211 4.16 10.22 20.94
C HIS A 211 5.01 11.48 21.17
N LEU A 212 4.96 12.38 20.20
CA LEU A 212 5.67 13.67 20.22
C LEU A 212 4.70 14.73 20.72
N PHE A 213 4.91 15.26 21.92
CA PHE A 213 4.01 16.28 22.46
C PHE A 213 4.76 17.53 22.95
N ALA A 214 4.24 18.66 22.64
CA ALA A 214 4.71 19.97 23.04
C ALA A 214 3.65 21.02 22.65
N GLU A 215 3.85 22.27 23.07
CA GLU A 215 3.09 23.40 22.56
C GLU A 215 3.12 23.48 21.03
N SER A 216 2.20 24.24 20.45
CA SER A 216 2.18 24.52 19.01
C SER A 216 3.52 25.12 18.52
N THR A 217 3.78 25.01 17.22
CA THR A 217 4.96 25.60 16.56
C THR A 217 6.33 24.99 16.92
N LYS A 218 6.37 23.83 17.60
CA LYS A 218 7.62 23.12 17.94
C LYS A 218 8.11 22.13 16.88
N GLY A 219 7.54 22.14 15.68
CA GLY A 219 7.96 21.29 14.54
C GLY A 219 7.54 19.80 14.63
N LYS A 220 6.58 19.43 15.49
CA LYS A 220 6.13 18.04 15.68
C LYS A 220 5.62 17.41 14.38
N SER A 221 4.72 18.10 13.65
CA SER A 221 4.18 17.63 12.38
C SER A 221 5.26 17.52 11.30
N THR A 222 6.22 18.46 11.29
CA THR A 222 7.40 18.39 10.39
C THR A 222 8.25 17.16 10.70
N ALA A 223 8.46 16.82 11.97
CA ALA A 223 9.15 15.61 12.40
C ALA A 223 8.41 14.34 11.95
N ALA A 224 7.09 14.29 12.12
CA ALA A 224 6.28 13.19 11.65
C ALA A 224 6.32 13.05 10.12
N MET A 225 6.22 14.15 9.36
CA MET A 225 6.35 14.13 7.89
C MET A 225 7.71 13.57 7.46
N LEU A 226 8.80 13.99 8.12
CA LEU A 226 10.14 13.47 7.81
C LEU A 226 10.25 11.97 8.08
N ALA A 227 9.71 11.49 9.20
CA ALA A 227 9.69 10.05 9.52
C ALA A 227 8.96 9.23 8.45
N ILE A 228 7.83 9.74 7.93
CA ILE A 228 7.04 9.07 6.91
C ILE A 228 7.68 9.13 5.53
N SER A 229 8.39 10.22 5.20
CA SER A 229 9.02 10.42 3.88
C SER A 229 10.04 9.31 3.52
N VAL A 230 10.54 8.59 4.50
CA VAL A 230 11.39 7.40 4.30
C VAL A 230 10.70 6.37 3.42
N TRP A 231 9.36 6.22 3.56
CA TRP A 231 8.59 5.11 3.01
C TRP A 231 7.63 5.48 1.88
N GLY A 232 7.08 6.68 1.91
CA GLY A 232 6.07 7.11 0.94
C GLY A 232 5.67 8.57 1.10
N ASN A 233 4.54 8.93 0.51
CA ASN A 233 4.03 10.29 0.52
C ASN A 233 3.73 10.78 1.96
N PRO A 234 4.39 11.84 2.45
CA PRO A 234 4.20 12.36 3.80
C PRO A 234 3.02 13.33 3.92
N ASN A 235 2.22 13.53 2.87
CA ASN A 235 1.13 14.49 2.86
C ASN A 235 -0.17 13.89 3.38
N LEU A 236 -0.94 14.68 4.12
CA LEU A 236 -2.24 14.31 4.67
C LEU A 236 -3.31 14.09 3.58
N SER A 237 -3.22 14.84 2.48
CA SER A 237 -4.17 14.77 1.38
C SER A 237 -3.78 13.65 0.40
N GLY A 238 -4.43 12.51 0.44
CA GLY A 238 -4.25 11.53 -0.62
C GLY A 238 -4.05 10.07 -0.20
N GLY A 239 -4.53 9.64 0.96
CA GLY A 239 -4.47 8.23 1.34
C GLY A 239 -3.05 7.74 1.65
N GLY A 240 -2.20 8.65 2.15
CA GLY A 240 -0.82 8.36 2.50
C GLY A 240 -0.66 7.67 3.87
N LEU A 241 0.59 7.50 4.25
CA LEU A 241 1.00 6.98 5.55
C LEU A 241 0.83 7.99 6.70
N TYR A 242 0.45 9.22 6.38
CA TYR A 242 0.26 10.34 7.29
C TYR A 242 -1.23 10.62 7.45
N ASN A 243 -1.79 10.42 8.64
CA ASN A 243 -3.20 10.59 8.98
C ASN A 243 -3.36 11.42 10.25
N THR A 244 -4.60 11.72 10.62
CA THR A 244 -4.92 12.42 11.87
C THR A 244 -5.65 11.52 12.86
N TRP A 245 -5.64 11.92 14.13
CA TRP A 245 -6.42 11.27 15.18
C TRP A 245 -7.95 11.45 15.01
N ASN A 246 -8.42 12.24 14.03
CA ASN A 246 -9.83 12.40 13.71
C ASN A 246 -10.40 11.18 12.98
N SER A 247 -10.32 10.04 13.62
CA SER A 247 -10.73 8.74 13.07
C SER A 247 -11.35 7.87 14.15
N THR A 248 -12.20 6.92 13.78
CA THR A 248 -12.70 5.91 14.72
C THR A 248 -11.61 4.86 14.99
N GLU A 249 -11.68 4.16 16.15
CA GLU A 249 -10.76 3.04 16.45
C GLU A 249 -10.70 2.02 15.31
N ASN A 250 -11.85 1.70 14.71
CA ASN A 250 -11.94 0.75 13.61
C ASN A 250 -11.23 1.22 12.35
N ALA A 251 -11.35 2.50 12.02
CA ALA A 251 -10.67 3.09 10.87
C ALA A 251 -9.15 3.08 11.07
N LEU A 252 -8.67 3.40 12.29
CA LEU A 252 -7.25 3.34 12.62
C LEU A 252 -6.69 1.91 12.52
N SER A 253 -7.37 0.92 13.09
CA SER A 253 -6.96 -0.49 12.98
C SER A 253 -6.95 -0.97 11.53
N THR A 254 -7.94 -0.57 10.73
CA THR A 254 -8.02 -0.94 9.31
C THR A 254 -6.90 -0.32 8.49
N SER A 255 -6.51 0.92 8.78
CA SER A 255 -5.42 1.61 8.07
C SER A 255 -4.03 1.03 8.37
N LEU A 256 -3.87 0.38 9.53
CA LEU A 256 -2.64 -0.31 9.93
C LEU A 256 -2.61 -1.78 9.48
N ALA A 257 -3.75 -2.36 9.12
CA ALA A 257 -3.86 -3.77 8.77
C ALA A 257 -2.86 -4.19 7.67
N GLY A 258 -2.13 -5.27 7.89
CA GLY A 258 -1.15 -5.79 6.93
C GLY A 258 0.13 -4.95 6.80
N ASN A 259 0.42 -4.07 7.76
CA ASN A 259 1.64 -3.26 7.75
C ASN A 259 2.72 -3.87 8.67
N TYR A 260 3.77 -4.41 8.08
CA TYR A 260 4.87 -5.07 8.78
C TYR A 260 6.21 -4.37 8.48
N GLY A 261 6.30 -3.07 8.84
CA GLY A 261 7.58 -2.35 8.78
C GLY A 261 7.59 -1.01 8.07
N ILE A 262 6.43 -0.45 7.74
CA ILE A 262 6.31 0.89 7.16
C ILE A 262 5.79 1.84 8.24
N ALA A 263 6.53 2.91 8.55
CA ALA A 263 6.12 3.87 9.55
C ALA A 263 4.77 4.53 9.20
N TYR A 264 3.98 4.82 10.24
CA TYR A 264 2.65 5.40 10.11
C TYR A 264 2.52 6.60 11.05
N ALA A 265 1.94 7.70 10.60
CA ALA A 265 1.76 8.89 11.42
C ALA A 265 0.30 9.13 11.77
N LEU A 266 0.07 9.53 13.03
CA LEU A 266 -1.20 10.00 13.58
C LEU A 266 -0.99 11.41 14.15
N ASP A 267 -1.34 12.42 13.36
CA ASP A 267 -1.12 13.82 13.71
C ASP A 267 -2.29 14.39 14.51
N GLU A 268 -1.99 15.30 15.42
CA GLU A 268 -2.91 16.15 16.15
C GLU A 268 -3.90 15.37 17.05
N LEU A 269 -3.41 14.91 18.20
CA LEU A 269 -4.21 14.18 19.21
C LEU A 269 -5.43 14.95 19.70
N SER A 270 -5.40 16.30 19.67
CA SER A 270 -6.55 17.13 20.10
C SER A 270 -7.79 16.93 19.23
N MET A 271 -7.62 16.49 17.97
CA MET A 271 -8.71 16.16 17.06
C MET A 271 -9.42 14.84 17.41
N SER A 272 -8.84 14.02 18.29
CA SER A 272 -9.45 12.75 18.70
C SER A 272 -10.72 12.99 19.53
N LYS A 273 -11.81 12.37 19.10
CA LYS A 273 -13.07 12.30 19.84
C LYS A 273 -13.12 11.15 20.86
N ILE A 274 -12.05 10.37 20.96
CA ILE A 274 -11.95 9.24 21.89
C ILE A 274 -11.61 9.78 23.27
N GLU A 275 -12.54 9.62 24.21
CA GLU A 275 -12.39 10.11 25.59
C GLU A 275 -11.41 9.27 26.42
N ASP A 276 -11.40 7.95 26.19
CA ASP A 276 -10.50 7.01 26.86
C ASP A 276 -9.66 6.24 25.82
N THR A 277 -8.41 6.59 25.74
CA THR A 277 -7.46 6.00 24.79
C THR A 277 -6.87 4.66 25.25
N THR A 278 -7.19 4.20 26.46
CA THR A 278 -6.59 2.99 27.08
C THR A 278 -6.66 1.77 26.16
N SER A 279 -7.87 1.38 25.73
CA SER A 279 -8.04 0.18 24.89
C SER A 279 -7.42 0.33 23.51
N LEU A 280 -7.48 1.55 22.94
CA LEU A 280 -6.89 1.84 21.64
C LEU A 280 -5.37 1.73 21.69
N ILE A 281 -4.71 2.27 22.70
CA ILE A 281 -3.25 2.16 22.86
C ILE A 281 -2.84 0.69 22.98
N TYR A 282 -3.55 -0.12 23.79
CA TYR A 282 -3.26 -1.55 23.88
C TYR A 282 -3.38 -2.26 22.52
N ASN A 283 -4.40 -1.95 21.72
CA ASN A 283 -4.56 -2.53 20.39
C ASN A 283 -3.44 -2.07 19.44
N LEU A 284 -3.15 -0.76 19.39
CA LEU A 284 -2.11 -0.20 18.53
C LEU A 284 -0.75 -0.82 18.81
N VAL A 285 -0.35 -0.86 20.08
CA VAL A 285 0.94 -1.42 20.51
C VAL A 285 0.95 -2.94 20.41
N GLY A 286 -0.17 -3.60 20.72
CA GLY A 286 -0.32 -5.05 20.58
C GLY A 286 -0.26 -5.54 19.13
N GLY A 287 -0.39 -4.63 18.15
CA GLY A 287 -0.31 -4.96 16.74
C GLY A 287 -1.45 -5.86 16.25
N LYS A 288 -2.62 -5.77 16.89
CA LYS A 288 -3.77 -6.63 16.57
C LYS A 288 -5.10 -5.91 16.84
N ASP A 289 -6.02 -6.01 15.89
CA ASP A 289 -7.39 -5.50 16.05
C ASP A 289 -8.23 -6.40 16.99
N LYS A 290 -9.35 -5.86 17.46
CA LYS A 290 -10.35 -6.60 18.23
C LYS A 290 -10.92 -7.74 17.38
N ALA A 291 -11.13 -8.91 18.01
CA ALA A 291 -11.80 -10.02 17.36
C ALA A 291 -13.26 -9.64 17.02
N ARG A 292 -13.74 -10.03 15.84
CA ARG A 292 -15.09 -9.76 15.35
C ARG A 292 -15.67 -11.01 14.71
N LEU A 293 -16.99 -11.12 14.77
CA LEU A 293 -17.72 -12.16 14.04
C LEU A 293 -18.07 -11.67 12.63
N THR A 294 -18.08 -12.58 11.68
CA THR A 294 -18.68 -12.38 10.34
C THR A 294 -20.20 -12.35 10.46
N LYS A 295 -20.89 -12.03 9.36
CA LYS A 295 -22.37 -12.14 9.30
C LYS A 295 -22.87 -13.57 9.51
N ASP A 296 -22.04 -14.56 9.21
CA ASP A 296 -22.32 -15.99 9.35
C ASP A 296 -21.85 -16.55 10.71
N ILE A 297 -21.57 -15.66 11.70
CA ILE A 297 -21.18 -16.00 13.09
C ILE A 297 -19.82 -16.74 13.15
N GLU A 298 -19.00 -16.65 12.13
CA GLU A 298 -17.64 -17.15 12.13
C GLU A 298 -16.65 -16.09 12.64
N LEU A 299 -15.59 -16.51 13.31
CA LEU A 299 -14.55 -15.61 13.79
C LEU A 299 -13.77 -15.03 12.58
N ARG A 300 -13.92 -13.74 12.31
CA ARG A 300 -13.09 -13.05 11.32
C ARG A 300 -11.65 -13.00 11.81
N ALA A 301 -10.70 -13.35 10.94
CA ALA A 301 -9.29 -13.14 11.24
C ALA A 301 -9.05 -11.68 11.62
N ALA A 302 -8.49 -11.44 12.82
CA ALA A 302 -8.18 -10.10 13.26
C ALA A 302 -7.05 -9.54 12.40
N ALA A 303 -7.18 -8.27 11.98
CA ALA A 303 -6.10 -7.56 11.32
C ALA A 303 -4.89 -7.45 12.25
N THR A 304 -3.69 -7.63 11.70
CA THR A 304 -2.44 -7.52 12.45
C THR A 304 -1.47 -6.57 11.76
N TRP A 305 -0.54 -6.04 12.52
CA TRP A 305 0.53 -5.16 12.06
C TRP A 305 1.72 -5.19 13.02
N THR A 306 2.88 -4.79 12.56
CA THR A 306 4.08 -4.55 13.39
C THR A 306 4.91 -3.47 12.74
N THR A 307 4.94 -2.28 13.34
CA THR A 307 5.60 -1.11 12.76
C THR A 307 5.96 -0.08 13.84
N SER A 308 6.42 1.10 13.45
CA SER A 308 6.50 2.27 14.29
C SER A 308 5.37 3.25 13.95
N ILE A 309 4.59 3.63 14.95
CA ILE A 309 3.54 4.65 14.85
C ILE A 309 4.07 5.92 15.48
N ILE A 310 4.09 6.99 14.70
CA ILE A 310 4.52 8.32 15.13
C ILE A 310 3.26 9.14 15.40
N SER A 311 2.98 9.42 16.66
CA SER A 311 1.84 10.22 17.09
C SER A 311 2.28 11.63 17.46
N THR A 312 1.47 12.65 17.20
CA THR A 312 1.73 14.02 17.66
C THR A 312 0.55 14.59 18.44
N GLY A 313 0.82 15.55 19.30
CA GLY A 313 -0.21 16.27 20.07
C GLY A 313 0.35 17.42 20.87
N GLU A 314 -0.52 18.17 21.53
CA GLU A 314 -0.12 19.24 22.46
C GLU A 314 0.02 18.72 23.89
N VAL A 315 -0.64 17.63 24.22
CA VAL A 315 -0.65 16.99 25.54
C VAL A 315 -0.17 15.54 25.46
N SER A 316 0.24 14.98 26.58
CA SER A 316 0.59 13.57 26.72
C SER A 316 -0.56 12.67 26.27
N LEU A 317 -0.29 11.65 25.48
CA LEU A 317 -1.26 10.63 25.07
C LEU A 317 -1.75 9.82 26.30
N LEU A 318 -0.86 9.57 27.24
CA LEU A 318 -1.15 8.85 28.47
C LEU A 318 -2.08 9.64 29.40
N SER A 319 -2.10 10.99 29.29
CA SER A 319 -3.03 11.81 30.08
C SER A 319 -4.51 11.60 29.72
N LYS A 320 -4.79 11.06 28.53
CA LYS A 320 -6.14 10.69 28.06
C LYS A 320 -6.51 9.24 28.41
N ALA A 321 -5.62 8.45 28.99
CA ALA A 321 -5.90 7.07 29.38
C ALA A 321 -6.42 7.02 30.83
N LYS A 322 -7.57 6.41 31.04
CA LYS A 322 -8.16 6.27 32.37
C LYS A 322 -7.44 5.24 33.26
N ASN A 323 -6.81 4.24 32.63
CA ASN A 323 -6.03 3.22 33.34
C ASN A 323 -4.61 3.18 32.76
N ASN A 324 -3.68 3.76 33.47
CA ASN A 324 -2.29 3.94 33.02
C ASN A 324 -1.38 2.77 33.41
N THR A 325 -1.87 1.80 34.22
CA THR A 325 -1.03 0.70 34.70
C THR A 325 -0.43 -0.09 33.53
N GLY A 326 0.87 0.04 33.31
CA GLY A 326 1.61 -0.64 32.24
C GLY A 326 1.53 0.01 30.84
N LEU A 327 0.86 1.15 30.64
CA LEU A 327 0.90 1.88 29.39
C LEU A 327 2.19 2.69 29.22
N ASP A 328 2.73 3.22 30.30
CA ASP A 328 3.98 3.98 30.38
C ASP A 328 5.23 3.22 29.88
N ILE A 329 5.18 1.89 29.92
CA ILE A 329 6.24 1.04 29.34
C ILE A 329 5.98 0.67 27.87
N ARG A 330 4.81 0.98 27.33
CA ARG A 330 4.37 0.63 25.96
C ARG A 330 4.38 1.80 25.01
N VAL A 331 4.33 3.02 25.52
CA VAL A 331 4.35 4.26 24.72
C VAL A 331 5.63 5.02 25.04
N LEU A 332 6.41 5.33 24.01
CA LEU A 332 7.55 6.25 24.17
C LEU A 332 7.05 7.67 24.00
N GLU A 333 6.90 8.40 25.08
CA GLU A 333 6.54 9.81 25.04
C GLU A 333 7.79 10.72 25.01
N LEU A 334 7.82 11.62 24.04
CA LEU A 334 8.89 12.60 23.85
C LEU A 334 8.29 14.00 24.00
N GLY A 335 8.30 14.51 25.22
CA GLY A 335 7.66 15.77 25.60
C GLY A 335 8.59 16.97 25.60
N GLY A 336 8.08 18.14 25.25
CA GLY A 336 8.80 19.42 25.34
C GLY A 336 9.95 19.61 24.36
N ILE A 337 10.11 18.72 23.37
CA ILE A 337 11.19 18.78 22.39
C ILE A 337 10.84 19.78 21.29
N VAL A 338 11.78 20.68 21.00
CA VAL A 338 11.76 21.54 19.80
C VAL A 338 12.41 20.77 18.66
N TRP A 339 11.61 20.37 17.66
CA TRP A 339 12.04 19.48 16.58
C TRP A 339 12.77 20.19 15.45
N THR A 340 12.48 21.47 15.22
CA THR A 340 13.16 22.32 14.22
C THR A 340 13.68 23.58 14.89
N GLU A 341 14.82 24.09 14.46
CA GLU A 341 15.45 25.25 15.08
C GLU A 341 14.56 26.51 15.04
N ASP A 342 13.95 26.74 13.89
CA ASP A 342 13.05 27.86 13.62
C ASP A 342 12.03 27.50 12.52
N ALA A 343 11.23 28.47 12.12
CA ALA A 343 10.22 28.32 11.07
C ALA A 343 10.87 28.04 9.69
N ASN A 344 12.00 28.71 9.39
CA ASN A 344 12.70 28.51 8.12
C ASN A 344 13.25 27.09 7.99
N HIS A 345 13.87 26.55 9.06
CA HIS A 345 14.33 25.16 9.10
C HIS A 345 13.16 24.19 8.93
N SER A 346 12.02 24.44 9.58
CA SER A 346 10.80 23.64 9.38
C SER A 346 10.36 23.62 7.91
N ASP A 347 10.38 24.75 7.24
CA ASP A 347 9.97 24.86 5.85
C ASP A 347 10.98 24.20 4.89
N GLN A 348 12.28 24.26 5.18
CA GLN A 348 13.33 23.53 4.46
C GLN A 348 13.09 22.01 4.55
N VAL A 349 12.83 21.47 5.74
CA VAL A 349 12.54 20.05 5.94
C VAL A 349 11.24 19.64 5.21
N LYS A 350 10.18 20.45 5.27
CA LYS A 350 8.94 20.21 4.51
C LYS A 350 9.17 20.21 3.00
N ALA A 351 9.98 21.16 2.50
CA ALA A 351 10.33 21.23 1.08
C ALA A 351 11.11 19.99 0.63
N LEU A 352 12.07 19.52 1.44
CA LEU A 352 12.82 18.29 1.22
C LEU A 352 11.86 17.08 1.05
N VAL A 353 11.00 16.84 2.04
CA VAL A 353 10.11 15.66 2.04
C VAL A 353 9.00 15.73 0.98
N ASN A 354 8.66 16.91 0.48
CA ASN A 354 7.72 17.08 -0.64
C ASN A 354 8.38 16.88 -2.01
N ARG A 355 9.69 17.11 -2.12
CA ARG A 355 10.47 16.86 -3.34
C ARG A 355 10.86 15.39 -3.48
N ASN A 356 11.29 14.77 -2.37
CA ASN A 356 11.85 13.43 -2.35
C ASN A 356 11.20 12.62 -1.21
N TYR A 357 10.57 11.48 -1.54
CA TYR A 357 10.05 10.53 -0.54
C TYR A 357 9.97 9.11 -1.11
N GLY A 358 9.96 8.11 -0.23
CA GLY A 358 9.85 6.69 -0.60
C GLY A 358 11.10 6.11 -1.29
N VAL A 359 12.16 6.91 -1.45
CA VAL A 359 13.39 6.51 -2.15
C VAL A 359 14.43 5.88 -1.23
N PHE A 360 14.47 6.29 0.04
CA PHE A 360 15.44 5.81 1.02
C PHE A 360 15.11 4.42 1.57
N GLY A 361 13.85 4.18 1.91
CA GLY A 361 13.43 2.95 2.60
C GLY A 361 13.80 1.68 1.82
N ALA A 362 13.67 1.71 0.49
CA ALA A 362 14.01 0.59 -0.36
C ALA A 362 15.52 0.24 -0.31
N ASP A 363 16.41 1.26 -0.34
CA ASP A 363 17.87 1.05 -0.25
C ASP A 363 18.27 0.56 1.14
N PHE A 364 17.69 1.16 2.18
CA PHE A 364 17.93 0.74 3.57
C PHE A 364 17.55 -0.72 3.81
N VAL A 365 16.36 -1.13 3.35
CA VAL A 365 15.87 -2.49 3.58
C VAL A 365 16.66 -3.54 2.81
N LYS A 366 17.18 -3.26 1.60
CA LYS A 366 18.09 -4.17 0.91
C LYS A 366 19.25 -4.59 1.80
N ARG A 367 19.87 -3.61 2.49
CA ARG A 367 20.97 -3.87 3.45
C ARG A 367 20.46 -4.56 4.72
N LEU A 368 19.26 -4.18 5.20
CA LEU A 368 18.67 -4.77 6.40
C LEU A 368 18.32 -6.25 6.20
N ILE A 369 17.86 -6.68 5.01
CA ILE A 369 17.58 -8.09 4.70
C ILE A 369 18.87 -8.94 4.79
N GLU A 370 19.96 -8.41 4.28
CA GLU A 370 21.28 -9.09 4.31
C GLU A 370 21.89 -9.12 5.72
N PHE A 371 21.41 -8.26 6.63
CA PHE A 371 21.95 -8.17 7.97
C PHE A 371 21.48 -9.35 8.83
N PRO A 372 22.42 -10.15 9.40
CA PRO A 372 22.06 -11.33 10.18
C PRO A 372 21.22 -10.99 11.41
N ALA A 373 20.12 -11.70 11.61
CA ALA A 373 19.17 -11.44 12.69
C ALA A 373 19.77 -11.63 14.09
N ASP A 374 20.72 -12.55 14.23
CA ASP A 374 21.46 -12.81 15.48
C ASP A 374 22.33 -11.61 15.91
N ARG A 375 22.79 -10.79 14.95
CA ARG A 375 23.49 -9.53 15.24
C ARG A 375 22.55 -8.38 15.65
N LEU A 376 21.26 -8.49 15.38
CA LEU A 376 20.22 -7.60 15.91
C LEU A 376 19.87 -7.89 17.37
N ASN A 377 20.74 -8.56 18.14
CA ASN A 377 20.50 -8.95 19.52
C ASN A 377 20.44 -7.72 20.44
N TRP A 378 19.27 -7.09 20.47
CA TRP A 378 18.99 -5.90 21.28
C TRP A 378 19.22 -6.11 22.78
N LYS A 379 19.04 -7.33 23.32
CA LYS A 379 19.31 -7.67 24.71
C LYS A 379 20.81 -7.49 25.05
N ARG A 380 21.69 -7.83 24.13
CA ARG A 380 23.13 -7.65 24.29
C ARG A 380 23.54 -6.18 24.22
N THR A 381 22.89 -5.39 23.38
CA THR A 381 23.14 -3.94 23.24
C THR A 381 22.69 -3.17 24.49
N LEU A 382 21.52 -3.51 25.06
CA LEU A 382 21.02 -2.91 26.31
C LEU A 382 21.88 -3.29 27.52
N SER A 383 22.35 -4.53 27.62
CA SER A 383 23.25 -4.94 28.71
C SER A 383 24.60 -4.20 28.63
N ALA A 384 25.16 -4.02 27.43
CA ALA A 384 26.38 -3.23 27.22
C ALA A 384 26.19 -1.75 27.60
N SER A 385 25.04 -1.14 27.25
CA SER A 385 24.74 0.25 27.62
C SER A 385 24.49 0.45 29.12
N SER A 386 23.90 -0.53 29.80
CA SER A 386 23.69 -0.49 31.25
C SER A 386 25.02 -0.64 32.01
N THR A 387 25.94 -1.41 31.49
CA THR A 387 27.30 -1.58 32.04
C THR A 387 28.13 -0.30 31.84
N ALA A 388 28.04 0.34 30.65
CA ALA A 388 28.70 1.60 30.38
C ALA A 388 28.18 2.74 31.27
N ARG A 389 26.89 2.81 31.57
CA ARG A 389 26.30 3.77 32.51
C ARG A 389 26.74 3.55 33.95
N LYS A 390 27.00 2.33 34.38
CA LYS A 390 27.55 2.02 35.73
C LYS A 390 29.01 2.40 35.84
N THR A 391 29.80 2.29 34.77
CA THR A 391 31.23 2.67 34.76
C THR A 391 31.42 4.20 34.70
N ALA A 392 30.52 4.94 34.07
CA ALA A 392 30.56 6.41 34.02
C ALA A 392 30.09 7.10 35.32
N LYS A 393 29.51 6.36 36.27
CA LYS A 393 29.11 6.88 37.62
C LYS A 393 30.10 6.51 38.76
N ARG A 394 31.20 5.87 38.43
CA ARG A 394 32.35 5.69 39.29
C ARG A 394 33.49 6.62 38.82
#